data_9e98681947ff936578c2888d4b2d163e
#
_entry.id   9e98681947ff936578c2888d4b2d163e
#
_cell.length_a   1.000
_cell.length_b   1.000
_cell.length_c   1.000
_cell.angle_alpha   90.00
_cell.angle_beta   90.00
_cell.angle_gamma   90.00
#
_symmetry.space_group_name_H-M   'P 1'
#
loop_
_entity.id
_entity.type
_entity.pdbx_description
1 polymer ?
#
loop_
_entity_poly.entity_id
_entity_poly.type
_entity_poly.pdbx_seq_one_letter_code
_entity_poly.pdbx_strand_id
1 'polypeptide(L)'
;QRFPWVGDTKPMTNDLAELVLNRTWRPFAEVVGADGLPPAEDAGNVLRPSTTFKLSLRIPPTADPEACAAHLSKLMSESPARGAKVTVTLDEPGAGWNAPELSPWLEKACDAASKTFFDKPCVYMGEGGSIPFMGMLGEKFPAAQFMITGVLGPQSNAHGPHPE
;
A
#
# COMPACT_ATOMS: atom_id res chain seq x y z
N GLN A 1 -11.17 11.57 8.64
CA GLN A 1 -11.16 11.42 7.19
C GLN A 1 -12.48 10.79 6.75
N ARG A 2 -13.15 11.37 5.77
CA ARG A 2 -14.41 10.85 5.24
C ARG A 2 -14.10 10.02 4.00
N PHE A 3 -14.28 8.70 4.10
CA PHE A 3 -14.22 7.81 2.93
C PHE A 3 -15.59 7.76 2.27
N PRO A 4 -15.66 7.69 0.93
CA PRO A 4 -16.92 7.58 0.19
C PRO A 4 -17.44 6.14 0.25
N TRP A 5 -17.98 5.72 1.38
CA TRP A 5 -18.58 4.41 1.55
C TRP A 5 -19.81 4.24 0.66
N VAL A 6 -19.95 3.10 0.06
CA VAL A 6 -21.11 2.76 -0.78
C VAL A 6 -22.14 1.98 0.03
N GLY A 7 -23.37 2.45 0.06
CA GLY A 7 -24.47 1.81 0.80
C GLY A 7 -24.13 1.66 2.29
N ASP A 8 -24.33 0.46 2.80
CA ASP A 8 -24.09 0.10 4.21
C ASP A 8 -22.68 -0.42 4.49
N THR A 9 -21.76 -0.27 3.56
CA THR A 9 -20.35 -0.65 3.74
C THR A 9 -19.74 0.09 4.93
N LYS A 10 -19.03 -0.64 5.78
CA LYS A 10 -18.44 -0.10 7.01
C LYS A 10 -16.96 -0.46 7.09
N PRO A 11 -16.16 0.30 7.83
CA PRO A 11 -14.77 -0.08 8.11
C PRO A 11 -14.71 -1.38 8.94
N MET A 12 -13.61 -2.11 8.85
CA MET A 12 -13.38 -3.36 9.59
C MET A 12 -13.43 -3.19 11.12
N THR A 13 -13.13 -2.00 11.60
CA THR A 13 -13.09 -1.65 13.01
C THR A 13 -13.48 -0.19 13.22
N ASN A 14 -13.92 0.15 14.42
CA ASN A 14 -14.15 1.54 14.83
C ASN A 14 -12.97 2.12 15.63
N ASP A 15 -11.94 1.33 15.89
CA ASP A 15 -10.71 1.81 16.51
C ASP A 15 -9.92 2.63 15.49
N LEU A 16 -9.74 3.91 15.77
CA LEU A 16 -9.07 4.86 14.87
C LEU A 16 -7.59 4.54 14.69
N ALA A 17 -6.92 4.04 15.72
CA ALA A 17 -5.52 3.63 15.64
C ALA A 17 -5.35 2.42 14.71
N GLU A 18 -6.23 1.43 14.85
CA GLU A 18 -6.26 0.26 13.98
C GLU A 18 -6.54 0.63 12.51
N LEU A 19 -7.47 1.56 12.26
CA LEU A 19 -7.75 2.03 10.91
C LEU A 19 -6.53 2.71 10.26
N VAL A 20 -5.79 3.49 11.03
CA VAL A 20 -4.55 4.14 10.55
C VAL A 20 -3.47 3.10 10.29
N LEU A 21 -3.23 2.19 11.23
CA LEU A 21 -2.23 1.13 11.11
C LEU A 21 -2.51 0.20 9.92
N ASN A 22 -3.76 -0.21 9.73
CA ASN A 22 -4.17 -1.07 8.62
C ASN A 22 -3.95 -0.40 7.26
N ARG A 23 -4.06 0.90 7.20
CA ARG A 23 -3.85 1.66 5.96
C ARG A 23 -2.38 1.94 5.67
N THR A 24 -1.55 2.15 6.70
CA THR A 24 -0.23 2.76 6.54
C THR A 24 0.93 1.83 6.86
N TRP A 25 0.72 0.80 7.68
CA TRP A 25 1.81 0.01 8.24
C TRP A 25 1.65 -1.50 8.10
N ARG A 26 0.45 -2.02 8.37
CA ARG A 26 0.24 -3.46 8.41
C ARG A 26 0.32 -4.09 7.01
N PRO A 27 0.86 -5.31 6.93
CA PRO A 27 0.88 -6.02 5.67
C PRO A 27 -0.54 -6.39 5.24
N PHE A 28 -0.78 -6.40 3.93
CA PHE A 28 -1.99 -6.96 3.36
C PHE A 28 -1.72 -7.60 2.01
N ALA A 29 -2.60 -8.51 1.61
CA ALA A 29 -2.57 -9.17 0.33
C ALA A 29 -3.90 -8.97 -0.40
N GLU A 30 -3.85 -8.72 -1.68
CA GLU A 30 -5.01 -8.49 -2.52
C GLU A 30 -4.85 -9.21 -3.87
N VAL A 31 -5.94 -9.75 -4.39
CA VAL A 31 -5.99 -10.27 -5.76
C VAL A 31 -6.28 -9.08 -6.69
N VAL A 32 -5.31 -8.73 -7.51
CA VAL A 32 -5.42 -7.59 -8.44
C VAL A 32 -5.64 -8.01 -9.89
N GLY A 33 -5.64 -9.31 -10.17
CA GLY A 33 -5.93 -9.86 -11.49
C GLY A 33 -6.19 -11.36 -11.43
N ALA A 34 -6.97 -11.86 -12.40
CA ALA A 34 -7.27 -13.28 -12.53
C ALA A 34 -7.40 -13.66 -13.99
N ASP A 35 -6.81 -14.83 -14.37
CA ASP A 35 -6.97 -15.47 -15.67
C ASP A 35 -7.52 -16.88 -15.50
N GLY A 36 -8.16 -17.40 -16.55
CA GLY A 36 -8.79 -18.73 -16.55
C GLY A 36 -10.17 -18.75 -15.91
N LEU A 37 -10.76 -17.57 -15.64
CA LEU A 37 -12.13 -17.39 -15.19
C LEU A 37 -12.91 -16.71 -16.34
N PRO A 38 -13.85 -17.41 -16.99
CA PRO A 38 -14.68 -16.80 -18.01
C PRO A 38 -15.61 -15.73 -17.40
N PRO A 39 -16.10 -14.77 -18.20
CA PRO A 39 -17.18 -13.89 -17.78
C PRO A 39 -18.39 -14.68 -17.26
N ALA A 40 -19.16 -14.10 -16.35
CA ALA A 40 -20.28 -14.81 -15.71
C ALA A 40 -21.36 -15.30 -16.71
N GLU A 41 -21.58 -14.53 -17.78
CA GLU A 41 -22.49 -14.87 -18.87
C GLU A 41 -22.02 -16.05 -19.72
N ASP A 42 -20.71 -16.29 -19.80
CA ASP A 42 -20.12 -17.38 -20.56
C ASP A 42 -19.73 -18.59 -19.65
N ALA A 43 -19.97 -18.49 -18.36
CA ALA A 43 -19.59 -19.51 -17.40
C ALA A 43 -20.50 -20.73 -17.49
N GLY A 44 -19.89 -21.92 -17.51
CA GLY A 44 -20.58 -23.22 -17.53
C GLY A 44 -19.96 -24.24 -16.58
N ASN A 45 -20.60 -25.40 -16.45
CA ASN A 45 -20.14 -26.51 -15.60
C ASN A 45 -19.01 -27.31 -16.29
N VAL A 46 -17.88 -26.67 -16.51
CA VAL A 46 -16.69 -27.25 -17.13
C VAL A 46 -15.50 -27.21 -16.20
N LEU A 47 -14.64 -28.24 -16.29
CA LEU A 47 -13.36 -28.25 -15.59
C LEU A 47 -12.39 -27.31 -16.29
N ARG A 48 -11.78 -26.42 -15.52
CA ARG A 48 -10.74 -25.53 -16.03
C ARG A 48 -9.38 -26.17 -15.89
N PRO A 49 -8.52 -26.07 -16.92
CA PRO A 49 -7.19 -26.68 -16.87
C PRO A 49 -6.25 -25.91 -15.93
N SER A 50 -6.45 -24.61 -15.76
CA SER A 50 -5.64 -23.74 -14.90
C SER A 50 -6.42 -22.50 -14.47
N THR A 51 -5.98 -21.90 -13.39
CA THR A 51 -6.42 -20.57 -12.96
C THR A 51 -5.19 -19.82 -12.47
N THR A 52 -5.03 -18.58 -12.88
CA THR A 52 -3.92 -17.71 -12.47
C THR A 52 -4.46 -16.53 -11.68
N PHE A 53 -3.80 -16.19 -10.58
CA PHE A 53 -4.08 -14.98 -9.82
C PHE A 53 -2.84 -14.10 -9.79
N LYS A 54 -3.01 -12.82 -10.04
CA LYS A 54 -2.01 -11.81 -9.73
C LYS A 54 -2.29 -11.26 -8.34
N LEU A 55 -1.30 -11.44 -7.46
CA LEU A 55 -1.38 -10.96 -6.08
C LEU A 55 -0.55 -9.70 -5.92
N SER A 56 -1.09 -8.72 -5.22
CA SER A 56 -0.36 -7.57 -4.72
C SER A 56 -0.20 -7.71 -3.21
N LEU A 57 1.04 -7.73 -2.75
CA LEU A 57 1.35 -7.77 -1.32
C LEU A 57 2.01 -6.47 -0.93
N ARG A 58 1.54 -5.91 0.16
CA ARG A 58 2.17 -4.76 0.80
C ARG A 58 2.76 -5.18 2.12
N ILE A 59 3.98 -4.75 2.37
CA ILE A 59 4.75 -5.09 3.57
C ILE A 59 5.19 -3.81 4.28
N PRO A 60 5.42 -3.86 5.61
CA PRO A 60 5.96 -2.72 6.34
C PRO A 60 7.35 -2.33 5.79
N PRO A 61 7.73 -1.04 5.85
CA PRO A 61 9.02 -0.58 5.31
C PRO A 61 10.24 -1.12 6.08
N THR A 62 10.02 -1.75 7.23
CA THR A 62 11.06 -2.42 8.03
C THR A 62 11.22 -3.90 7.72
N ALA A 63 10.38 -4.46 6.85
CA ALA A 63 10.50 -5.85 6.40
C ALA A 63 11.44 -5.94 5.19
N ASP A 64 12.20 -7.03 5.13
CA ASP A 64 13.04 -7.36 3.98
C ASP A 64 12.16 -7.88 2.83
N PRO A 65 12.06 -7.18 1.70
CA PRO A 65 11.18 -7.54 0.61
C PRO A 65 11.59 -8.85 -0.07
N GLU A 66 12.88 -9.12 -0.21
CA GLU A 66 13.40 -10.35 -0.82
C GLU A 66 13.09 -11.57 0.05
N ALA A 67 13.34 -11.47 1.35
CA ALA A 67 13.00 -12.52 2.29
C ALA A 67 11.49 -12.80 2.34
N CYS A 68 10.67 -11.77 2.31
CA CYS A 68 9.21 -11.89 2.25
C CYS A 68 8.74 -12.58 0.96
N ALA A 69 9.28 -12.19 -0.19
CA ALA A 69 8.97 -12.78 -1.48
C ALA A 69 9.36 -14.27 -1.54
N ALA A 70 10.56 -14.60 -1.09
CA ALA A 70 11.04 -15.98 -1.03
C ALA A 70 10.17 -16.85 -0.09
N HIS A 71 9.83 -16.34 1.08
CA HIS A 71 8.97 -17.04 2.04
C HIS A 71 7.58 -17.30 1.47
N LEU A 72 6.98 -16.30 0.83
CA LEU A 72 5.67 -16.43 0.19
C LEU A 72 5.69 -17.47 -0.93
N SER A 73 6.68 -17.41 -1.82
CA SER A 73 6.84 -18.37 -2.91
C SER A 73 6.94 -19.79 -2.38
N LYS A 74 7.73 -20.01 -1.34
CA LYS A 74 7.85 -21.28 -0.66
C LYS A 74 6.51 -21.74 -0.08
N LEU A 75 5.84 -20.89 0.69
CA LEU A 75 4.56 -21.21 1.32
C LEU A 75 3.49 -21.63 0.30
N MET A 76 3.43 -20.96 -0.84
CA MET A 76 2.44 -21.25 -1.89
C MET A 76 2.74 -22.53 -2.69
N SER A 77 4.00 -22.94 -2.79
CA SER A 77 4.42 -24.09 -3.60
C SER A 77 4.68 -25.36 -2.81
N GLU A 78 4.89 -25.30 -1.50
CA GLU A 78 5.41 -26.42 -0.69
C GLU A 78 4.37 -27.52 -0.43
N SER A 79 3.09 -27.21 -0.36
CA SER A 79 2.03 -28.19 -0.10
C SER A 79 0.72 -27.83 -0.81
N PRO A 80 0.69 -27.88 -2.13
CA PRO A 80 -0.50 -27.52 -2.87
C PRO A 80 -1.65 -28.48 -2.59
N ALA A 81 -2.85 -27.95 -2.41
CA ALA A 81 -4.04 -28.73 -2.14
C ALA A 81 -4.27 -29.78 -3.24
N ARG A 82 -4.57 -31.02 -2.83
CA ARG A 82 -4.87 -32.12 -3.74
C ARG A 82 -3.78 -32.46 -4.76
N GLY A 83 -2.53 -32.10 -4.52
CA GLY A 83 -1.44 -32.33 -5.45
C GLY A 83 -1.49 -31.47 -6.72
N ALA A 84 -2.15 -30.34 -6.67
CA ALA A 84 -2.19 -29.39 -7.79
C ALA A 84 -0.78 -28.90 -8.14
N LYS A 85 -0.52 -28.68 -9.41
CA LYS A 85 0.73 -28.04 -9.85
C LYS A 85 0.61 -26.53 -9.63
N VAL A 86 1.40 -25.98 -8.72
CA VAL A 86 1.48 -24.54 -8.47
C VAL A 86 2.79 -24.01 -9.04
N THR A 87 2.71 -22.92 -9.76
CA THR A 87 3.86 -22.14 -10.23
C THR A 87 3.73 -20.74 -9.67
N VAL A 88 4.75 -20.27 -8.98
CA VAL A 88 4.83 -18.91 -8.45
C VAL A 88 5.87 -18.14 -9.24
N THR A 89 5.45 -17.04 -9.83
CA THR A 89 6.36 -16.09 -10.50
C THR A 89 6.39 -14.83 -9.65
N LEU A 90 7.57 -14.39 -9.28
CA LEU A 90 7.77 -13.18 -8.52
C LEU A 90 8.11 -12.03 -9.48
N ASP A 91 7.41 -10.92 -9.32
CA ASP A 91 7.85 -9.64 -9.87
C ASP A 91 8.98 -9.09 -8.97
N GLU A 92 9.69 -8.07 -9.43
CA GLU A 92 10.75 -7.43 -8.64
C GLU A 92 10.17 -6.82 -7.35
N PRO A 93 10.63 -7.28 -6.17
CA PRO A 93 10.13 -6.75 -4.90
C PRO A 93 10.68 -5.36 -4.64
N GLY A 94 9.81 -4.45 -4.20
CA GLY A 94 10.17 -3.07 -3.86
C GLY A 94 10.30 -2.86 -2.36
N ALA A 95 11.39 -2.24 -1.94
CA ALA A 95 11.56 -1.82 -0.55
C ALA A 95 10.66 -0.62 -0.22
N GLY A 96 10.07 -0.61 0.99
CA GLY A 96 9.44 0.56 1.57
C GLY A 96 10.48 1.57 2.06
N TRP A 97 10.02 2.76 2.43
CA TRP A 97 10.85 3.78 3.04
C TRP A 97 10.38 4.07 4.47
N ASN A 98 11.22 3.73 5.42
CA ASN A 98 11.03 4.13 6.82
C ASN A 98 11.62 5.52 7.02
N ALA A 99 10.77 6.54 6.88
CA ALA A 99 11.19 7.92 6.98
C ALA A 99 11.87 8.20 8.32
N PRO A 100 13.00 8.93 8.35
CA PRO A 100 13.62 9.37 9.60
C PRO A 100 12.72 10.36 10.33
N GLU A 101 12.91 10.49 11.63
CA GLU A 101 12.22 11.49 12.42
C GLU A 101 12.56 12.91 11.91
N LEU A 102 11.56 13.79 11.97
CA LEU A 102 11.77 15.19 11.62
C LEU A 102 12.69 15.88 12.63
N SER A 103 13.58 16.70 12.13
CA SER A 103 14.36 17.58 12.99
C SER A 103 13.45 18.56 13.71
N PRO A 104 13.71 18.91 14.98
CA PRO A 104 12.88 19.84 15.75
C PRO A 104 12.69 21.21 15.10
N TRP A 105 13.65 21.66 14.31
CA TRP A 105 13.52 22.94 13.58
C TRP A 105 12.48 22.85 12.45
N LEU A 106 12.46 21.72 11.71
CA LEU A 106 11.50 21.52 10.61
C LEU A 106 10.10 21.30 11.15
N GLU A 107 9.96 20.52 12.20
CA GLU A 107 8.67 20.31 12.87
C GLU A 107 8.07 21.64 13.35
N LYS A 108 8.88 22.47 14.04
CA LYS A 108 8.44 23.80 14.47
C LYS A 108 8.07 24.72 13.30
N ALA A 109 8.84 24.71 12.22
CA ALA A 109 8.56 25.51 11.03
C ALA A 109 7.24 25.09 10.36
N CYS A 110 7.02 23.78 10.20
CA CYS A 110 5.77 23.24 9.65
C CYS A 110 4.56 23.60 10.52
N ASP A 111 4.67 23.48 11.84
CA ASP A 111 3.58 23.82 12.76
C ASP A 111 3.29 25.32 12.77
N ALA A 112 4.30 26.17 12.75
CA ALA A 112 4.13 27.62 12.67
C ALA A 112 3.46 28.05 11.36
N ALA A 113 3.91 27.49 10.23
CA ALA A 113 3.29 27.77 8.92
C ALA A 113 1.83 27.29 8.89
N SER A 114 1.55 26.08 9.38
CA SER A 114 0.20 25.54 9.41
C SER A 114 -0.75 26.41 10.26
N LYS A 115 -0.33 26.84 11.43
CA LYS A 115 -1.10 27.76 12.27
C LYS A 115 -1.32 29.11 11.62
N THR A 116 -0.32 29.65 10.93
CA THR A 116 -0.40 30.97 10.29
C THR A 116 -1.37 30.97 9.11
N PHE A 117 -1.33 29.95 8.27
CA PHE A 117 -2.08 29.94 7.00
C PHE A 117 -3.38 29.13 7.05
N PHE A 118 -3.51 28.19 7.98
CA PHE A 118 -4.67 27.30 8.07
C PHE A 118 -5.37 27.32 9.43
N ASP A 119 -4.86 28.11 10.38
CA ASP A 119 -5.38 28.20 11.76
C ASP A 119 -5.53 26.83 12.47
N LYS A 120 -4.61 25.91 12.16
CA LYS A 120 -4.59 24.56 12.70
C LYS A 120 -3.16 24.08 12.91
N PRO A 121 -2.93 23.18 13.89
CA PRO A 121 -1.61 22.57 14.04
C PRO A 121 -1.27 21.71 12.82
N CYS A 122 0.01 21.61 12.52
CA CYS A 122 0.49 20.65 11.52
C CYS A 122 0.23 19.21 12.00
N VAL A 123 -0.21 18.36 11.08
CA VAL A 123 -0.40 16.93 11.33
C VAL A 123 0.36 16.12 10.29
N TYR A 124 0.84 14.97 10.69
CA TYR A 124 1.60 14.06 9.85
C TYR A 124 0.79 12.79 9.59
N MET A 125 0.97 12.21 8.43
CA MET A 125 0.28 10.99 8.03
C MET A 125 1.27 10.04 7.38
N GLY A 126 1.25 8.79 7.79
CA GLY A 126 1.92 7.73 7.05
C GLY A 126 1.18 7.45 5.74
N GLU A 127 1.90 7.03 4.72
CA GLU A 127 1.34 6.64 3.44
C GLU A 127 1.60 5.15 3.17
N GLY A 128 0.57 4.41 2.79
CA GLY A 128 0.64 2.97 2.54
C GLY A 128 1.19 2.60 1.16
N GLY A 129 1.53 3.57 0.32
CA GLY A 129 2.17 3.37 -0.97
C GLY A 129 3.68 3.57 -0.88
N SER A 130 4.45 2.67 -1.50
CA SER A 130 5.90 2.86 -1.60
C SER A 130 6.22 3.85 -2.71
N ILE A 131 7.14 4.77 -2.42
CA ILE A 131 7.75 5.66 -3.39
C ILE A 131 9.25 5.37 -3.37
N PRO A 132 9.77 4.47 -4.23
CA PRO A 132 11.18 4.05 -4.23
C PRO A 132 12.16 5.22 -4.31
N PHE A 133 11.77 6.30 -4.98
CA PHE A 133 12.54 7.53 -5.08
C PHE A 133 12.89 8.14 -3.71
N MET A 134 11.98 8.08 -2.73
CA MET A 134 12.23 8.62 -1.39
C MET A 134 13.26 7.78 -0.62
N GLY A 135 13.20 6.46 -0.75
CA GLY A 135 14.23 5.57 -0.20
C GLY A 135 15.62 5.88 -0.76
N MET A 136 15.73 5.96 -2.08
CA MET A 136 16.96 6.32 -2.77
C MET A 136 17.51 7.69 -2.32
N LEU A 137 16.65 8.70 -2.18
CA LEU A 137 17.08 10.02 -1.69
C LEU A 137 17.56 9.96 -0.25
N GLY A 138 16.86 9.22 0.61
CA GLY A 138 17.26 9.05 2.01
C GLY A 138 18.62 8.38 2.16
N GLU A 139 18.90 7.36 1.37
CA GLU A 139 20.20 6.70 1.33
C GLU A 139 21.31 7.61 0.82
N LYS A 140 21.04 8.34 -0.26
CA LYS A 140 22.02 9.23 -0.89
C LYS A 140 22.31 10.49 -0.07
N PHE A 141 21.34 10.96 0.68
CA PHE A 141 21.40 12.18 1.47
C PHE A 141 20.95 11.94 2.93
N PRO A 142 21.71 11.17 3.73
CA PRO A 142 21.26 10.73 5.06
C PRO A 142 21.06 11.87 6.07
N ALA A 143 21.66 13.04 5.82
CA ALA A 143 21.46 14.23 6.64
C ALA A 143 20.31 15.13 6.16
N ALA A 144 19.66 14.80 5.05
CA ALA A 144 18.56 15.60 4.53
C ALA A 144 17.30 15.42 5.37
N GLN A 145 16.53 16.48 5.46
CA GLN A 145 15.17 16.45 6.01
C GLN A 145 14.15 16.47 4.88
N PHE A 146 13.07 15.73 5.05
CA PHE A 146 12.07 15.57 4.00
C PHE A 146 10.74 16.16 4.44
N MET A 147 10.27 17.17 3.74
CA MET A 147 8.91 17.64 3.85
C MET A 147 8.13 17.19 2.62
N ILE A 148 7.30 16.18 2.79
CA ILE A 148 6.50 15.61 1.72
C ILE A 148 5.07 16.11 1.90
N THR A 149 4.55 16.78 0.88
CA THR A 149 3.19 17.29 0.88
C THR A 149 2.52 17.01 -0.45
N GLY A 150 1.21 16.86 -0.41
CA GLY A 150 0.39 16.70 -1.59
C GLY A 150 -0.60 17.86 -1.75
N VAL A 151 -1.03 18.08 -2.98
CA VAL A 151 -2.00 19.14 -3.32
C VAL A 151 -3.39 18.57 -3.64
N LEU A 152 -3.54 17.25 -3.67
CA LEU A 152 -4.83 16.62 -3.95
C LEU A 152 -5.77 16.77 -2.76
N GLY A 153 -6.90 17.41 -3.01
CA GLY A 153 -7.98 17.59 -2.04
C GLY A 153 -8.98 16.41 -2.02
N PRO A 154 -10.01 16.51 -1.17
CA PRO A 154 -11.14 15.59 -1.22
C PRO A 154 -11.77 15.57 -2.61
N GLN A 155 -12.18 14.39 -3.07
CA GLN A 155 -12.81 14.14 -4.38
C GLN A 155 -11.86 14.24 -5.59
N SER A 156 -10.57 14.46 -5.39
CA SER A 156 -9.60 14.40 -6.47
C SER A 156 -9.41 12.98 -6.99
N ASN A 157 -9.21 12.84 -8.28
CA ASN A 157 -9.01 11.58 -8.97
C ASN A 157 -7.52 11.37 -9.29
N ALA A 158 -6.73 11.00 -8.28
CA ALA A 158 -5.27 10.91 -8.37
C ALA A 158 -4.74 9.97 -9.46
N HIS A 159 -5.52 8.95 -9.85
CA HIS A 159 -5.16 7.97 -10.87
C HIS A 159 -6.03 8.04 -12.12
N GLY A 160 -6.88 9.04 -12.22
CA GLY A 160 -7.71 9.29 -13.39
C GLY A 160 -7.00 10.15 -14.44
N PRO A 161 -7.59 10.30 -15.63
CA PRO A 161 -7.06 11.17 -16.68
C PRO A 161 -7.06 12.66 -16.29
N HIS A 162 -7.87 13.03 -15.31
CA HIS A 162 -7.94 14.37 -14.73
C HIS A 162 -7.87 14.23 -13.21
N PRO A 163 -6.70 14.41 -12.60
CA PRO A 163 -6.50 14.23 -11.15
C PRO A 163 -7.09 15.32 -10.27
N GLU A 164 -7.64 16.38 -10.83
CA GLU A 164 -8.27 17.48 -10.10
C GLU A 164 -9.64 17.13 -9.53
#